data_4cb10af171b2db2319e6c9b74377c017
#
_entry.id   4cb10af171b2db2319e6c9b74377c017
#
_cell.length_a   1.000
_cell.length_b   1.000
_cell.length_c   1.000
_cell.angle_alpha   90.00
_cell.angle_beta   90.00
_cell.angle_gamma   90.00
#
_symmetry.space_group_name_H-M   'P 1'
#
loop_
_entity.id
_entity.type
_entity.pdbx_description
1 polymer ?
#
loop_
_entity_poly.entity_id
_entity_poly.type
_entity_poly.pdbx_seq_one_letter_code
_entity_poly.pdbx_strand_id
1 'polypeptide(L)'
;VSQSGETADTLAALHYCKDKVARTLGVVNVGTSAIARETDIALPILAGVEVGVASTKAFTCQLAVLAVLALKAASDRGALSPAELAAHLGDLVAVPALVAQAVGASDDCRRLADWLAEAQDVLFLGRGAQYPVALEGALKLKEISYIHAEGYAAGELKHGPIALIDRNVPVVVVAPSD
;
A
#
# COMPACT_ATOMS: atom_id res chain seq x y z
N VAL A 1 10.39 -4.95 -3.92
CA VAL A 1 8.95 -5.07 -4.27
C VAL A 1 8.70 -4.33 -5.57
N SER A 2 8.07 -4.94 -6.55
CA SER A 2 7.73 -4.31 -7.82
C SER A 2 6.54 -5.05 -8.47
N GLN A 3 5.57 -4.33 -9.00
CA GLN A 3 4.44 -4.96 -9.70
C GLN A 3 4.93 -5.60 -11.02
N SER A 4 5.56 -4.83 -11.89
CA SER A 4 6.05 -5.29 -13.19
C SER A 4 7.31 -6.16 -13.08
N GLY A 5 8.11 -5.95 -12.04
CA GLY A 5 9.43 -6.54 -11.90
C GLY A 5 10.48 -6.01 -12.89
N GLU A 6 10.19 -4.89 -13.55
CA GLU A 6 11.07 -4.24 -14.55
C GLU A 6 11.42 -2.79 -14.18
N THR A 7 11.09 -2.36 -12.94
CA THR A 7 11.35 -0.99 -12.48
C THR A 7 12.84 -0.72 -12.39
N ALA A 8 13.35 0.21 -13.19
CA ALA A 8 14.79 0.46 -13.36
C ALA A 8 15.50 0.78 -12.05
N ASP A 9 14.94 1.67 -11.22
CA ASP A 9 15.53 2.03 -9.93
C ASP A 9 15.55 0.85 -8.96
N THR A 10 14.52 0.00 -8.97
CA THR A 10 14.47 -1.20 -8.15
C THR A 10 15.49 -2.24 -8.61
N LEU A 11 15.71 -2.39 -9.92
CA LEU A 11 16.77 -3.24 -10.47
C LEU A 11 18.15 -2.72 -10.10
N ALA A 12 18.38 -1.41 -10.21
CA ALA A 12 19.64 -0.80 -9.81
C ALA A 12 19.93 -1.04 -8.31
N ALA A 13 18.91 -0.90 -7.46
CA ALA A 13 19.04 -1.21 -6.03
C ALA A 13 19.33 -2.71 -5.79
N LEU A 14 18.67 -3.61 -6.52
CA LEU A 14 18.94 -5.05 -6.45
C LEU A 14 20.40 -5.35 -6.83
N HIS A 15 20.86 -4.83 -7.95
CA HIS A 15 22.25 -5.01 -8.39
C HIS A 15 23.26 -4.49 -7.36
N TYR A 16 22.98 -3.32 -6.77
CA TYR A 16 23.82 -2.76 -5.72
C TYR A 16 23.89 -3.65 -4.47
N CYS A 17 22.79 -4.31 -4.12
CA CYS A 17 22.71 -5.14 -2.91
C CYS A 17 23.26 -6.55 -3.10
N LYS A 18 23.28 -7.08 -4.33
CA LYS A 18 23.48 -8.51 -4.63
C LYS A 18 24.71 -9.13 -3.98
N ASP A 19 25.83 -8.38 -3.91
CA ASP A 19 27.10 -8.85 -3.31
C ASP A 19 27.28 -8.38 -1.85
N LYS A 20 26.29 -7.71 -1.28
CA LYS A 20 26.36 -7.07 0.05
C LYS A 20 25.42 -7.67 1.07
N VAL A 21 24.48 -8.50 0.64
CA VAL A 21 23.49 -9.15 1.49
C VAL A 21 23.55 -10.66 1.31
N ALA A 22 23.15 -11.41 2.33
CA ALA A 22 23.18 -12.86 2.30
C ALA A 22 22.18 -13.45 1.29
N ARG A 23 21.03 -12.81 1.11
CA ARG A 23 19.96 -13.21 0.19
C ARG A 23 19.16 -12.01 -0.28
N THR A 24 18.67 -12.09 -1.50
CA THR A 24 17.73 -11.14 -2.09
C THR A 24 16.36 -11.79 -2.27
N LEU A 25 15.30 -11.04 -1.94
CA LEU A 25 13.93 -11.49 -2.05
C LEU A 25 13.15 -10.54 -2.95
N GLY A 26 12.58 -11.05 -4.04
CA GLY A 26 11.72 -10.31 -4.97
C GLY A 26 10.25 -10.59 -4.69
N VAL A 27 9.46 -9.55 -4.40
CA VAL A 27 7.98 -9.66 -4.35
C VAL A 27 7.44 -9.02 -5.63
N VAL A 28 6.96 -9.82 -6.56
CA VAL A 28 6.64 -9.41 -7.93
C VAL A 28 5.35 -10.03 -8.45
N ASN A 29 4.68 -9.36 -9.37
CA ASN A 29 3.49 -9.92 -10.04
C ASN A 29 3.86 -10.71 -11.30
N VAL A 30 4.91 -10.28 -12.00
CA VAL A 30 5.35 -10.92 -13.25
C VAL A 30 6.52 -11.85 -12.95
N GLY A 31 6.25 -13.15 -12.87
CA GLY A 31 7.24 -14.18 -12.50
C GLY A 31 8.38 -14.36 -13.51
N THR A 32 8.23 -13.86 -14.74
CA THR A 32 9.26 -13.88 -15.81
C THR A 32 10.06 -12.58 -15.92
N SER A 33 9.83 -11.63 -15.00
CA SER A 33 10.47 -10.33 -15.02
C SER A 33 11.96 -10.39 -14.62
N ALA A 34 12.70 -9.31 -14.90
CA ALA A 34 14.10 -9.20 -14.56
C ALA A 34 14.34 -9.36 -13.04
N ILE A 35 13.56 -8.66 -12.21
CA ILE A 35 13.67 -8.79 -10.75
C ILE A 35 13.41 -10.23 -10.30
N ALA A 36 12.40 -10.92 -10.88
CA ALA A 36 12.11 -12.32 -10.53
C ALA A 36 13.27 -13.26 -10.88
N ARG A 37 13.92 -13.04 -12.01
CA ARG A 37 15.06 -13.87 -12.46
C ARG A 37 16.33 -13.60 -11.69
N GLU A 38 16.52 -12.39 -11.21
CA GLU A 38 17.77 -11.94 -10.61
C GLU A 38 17.81 -12.01 -9.09
N THR A 39 16.67 -12.17 -8.42
CA THR A 39 16.62 -12.40 -6.97
C THR A 39 16.83 -13.87 -6.63
N ASP A 40 17.42 -14.15 -5.45
CA ASP A 40 17.59 -15.53 -4.97
C ASP A 40 16.26 -16.25 -4.75
N ILE A 41 15.23 -15.50 -4.34
CA ILE A 41 13.88 -15.99 -4.09
C ILE A 41 12.88 -15.01 -4.67
N ALA A 42 11.99 -15.47 -5.53
CA ALA A 42 10.88 -14.68 -6.05
C ALA A 42 9.55 -15.14 -5.43
N LEU A 43 8.82 -14.21 -4.83
CA LEU A 43 7.48 -14.42 -4.28
C LEU A 43 6.45 -13.76 -5.21
N PRO A 44 5.59 -14.55 -5.87
CA PRO A 44 4.55 -14.01 -6.72
C PRO A 44 3.40 -13.44 -5.88
N ILE A 45 2.87 -12.28 -6.27
CA ILE A 45 1.71 -11.68 -5.61
C ILE A 45 0.37 -12.16 -6.18
N LEU A 46 0.38 -12.82 -7.35
CA LEU A 46 -0.79 -13.43 -8.00
C LEU A 46 -1.96 -12.45 -8.26
N ALA A 47 -1.67 -11.16 -8.46
CA ALA A 47 -2.69 -10.14 -8.68
C ALA A 47 -3.34 -10.20 -10.09
N GLY A 48 -2.83 -11.06 -10.96
CA GLY A 48 -3.24 -11.11 -12.36
C GLY A 48 -2.78 -9.86 -13.15
N VAL A 49 -3.36 -9.65 -14.33
CA VAL A 49 -3.01 -8.48 -15.17
C VAL A 49 -3.60 -7.22 -14.56
N GLU A 50 -2.77 -6.20 -14.37
CA GLU A 50 -3.20 -4.85 -13.98
C GLU A 50 -3.21 -3.96 -15.23
N VAL A 51 -4.39 -3.47 -15.59
CA VAL A 51 -4.61 -2.70 -16.84
C VAL A 51 -4.52 -1.20 -16.56
N GLY A 52 -4.91 -0.76 -15.36
CA GLY A 52 -4.87 0.64 -14.95
C GLY A 52 -3.45 1.15 -14.71
N VAL A 53 -3.23 2.44 -14.97
CA VAL A 53 -1.95 3.09 -14.65
C VAL A 53 -1.72 3.14 -13.15
N ALA A 54 -2.75 3.51 -12.39
CA ALA A 54 -2.71 3.50 -10.92
C ALA A 54 -2.82 2.07 -10.38
N SER A 55 -1.80 1.62 -9.67
CA SER A 55 -1.80 0.31 -9.03
C SER A 55 -2.84 0.26 -7.91
N THR A 56 -3.70 -0.75 -7.92
CA THR A 56 -4.74 -0.98 -6.91
C THR A 56 -4.65 -2.38 -6.32
N LYS A 57 -5.13 -3.39 -7.05
CA LYS A 57 -5.10 -4.79 -6.58
C LYS A 57 -3.68 -5.32 -6.37
N ALA A 58 -2.71 -4.91 -7.20
CA ALA A 58 -1.33 -5.33 -7.02
C ALA A 58 -0.75 -4.79 -5.71
N PHE A 59 -1.04 -3.54 -5.33
CA PHE A 59 -0.67 -2.98 -4.04
C PHE A 59 -1.24 -3.80 -2.87
N THR A 60 -2.53 -4.11 -2.89
CA THR A 60 -3.19 -4.90 -1.85
C THR A 60 -2.59 -6.32 -1.75
N CYS A 61 -2.33 -6.97 -2.89
CA CYS A 61 -1.69 -8.29 -2.93
C CYS A 61 -0.23 -8.24 -2.44
N GLN A 62 0.52 -7.17 -2.71
CA GLN A 62 1.86 -6.96 -2.15
C GLN A 62 1.82 -6.89 -0.62
N LEU A 63 0.88 -6.12 -0.07
CA LEU A 63 0.70 -6.03 1.39
C LEU A 63 0.38 -7.40 2.00
N ALA A 64 -0.49 -8.20 1.36
CA ALA A 64 -0.83 -9.54 1.82
C ALA A 64 0.41 -10.47 1.84
N VAL A 65 1.21 -10.48 0.77
CA VAL A 65 2.44 -11.28 0.71
C VAL A 65 3.46 -10.84 1.76
N LEU A 66 3.63 -9.53 1.96
CA LEU A 66 4.53 -9.00 2.99
C LEU A 66 4.05 -9.33 4.40
N ALA A 67 2.75 -9.30 4.66
CA ALA A 67 2.17 -9.71 5.94
C ALA A 67 2.42 -11.20 6.21
N VAL A 68 2.18 -12.08 5.22
CA VAL A 68 2.49 -13.52 5.34
C VAL A 68 3.98 -13.74 5.60
N LEU A 69 4.86 -13.02 4.90
CA LEU A 69 6.30 -13.11 5.11
C LEU A 69 6.70 -12.70 6.53
N ALA A 70 6.11 -11.61 7.05
CA ALA A 70 6.36 -11.14 8.41
C ALA A 70 5.88 -12.16 9.45
N LEU A 71 4.69 -12.73 9.28
CA LEU A 71 4.15 -13.77 10.17
C LEU A 71 5.01 -15.03 10.14
N LYS A 72 5.45 -15.47 8.95
CA LYS A 72 6.36 -16.60 8.80
C LYS A 72 7.68 -16.35 9.54
N ALA A 73 8.29 -15.19 9.34
CA ALA A 73 9.54 -14.82 10.01
C ALA A 73 9.38 -14.75 11.52
N ALA A 74 8.28 -14.20 12.02
CA ALA A 74 7.98 -14.13 13.45
C ALA A 74 7.78 -15.53 14.07
N SER A 75 7.07 -16.41 13.36
CA SER A 75 6.88 -17.81 13.76
C SER A 75 8.20 -18.56 13.82
N ASP A 76 9.03 -18.47 12.78
CA ASP A 76 10.31 -19.19 12.71
C ASP A 76 11.30 -18.72 13.80
N ARG A 77 11.18 -17.48 14.23
CA ARG A 77 11.97 -16.91 15.32
C ARG A 77 11.39 -17.15 16.72
N GLY A 78 10.27 -17.84 16.80
CA GLY A 78 9.56 -18.09 18.07
C GLY A 78 8.97 -16.82 18.70
N ALA A 79 8.76 -15.75 17.92
CA ALA A 79 8.17 -14.49 18.39
C ALA A 79 6.63 -14.54 18.43
N LEU A 80 6.01 -15.56 17.83
CA LEU A 80 4.58 -15.85 17.90
C LEU A 80 4.36 -17.27 18.36
N SER A 81 3.43 -17.47 19.26
CA SER A 81 2.89 -18.79 19.59
C SER A 81 2.07 -19.35 18.42
N PRO A 82 1.85 -20.68 18.36
CA PRO A 82 0.97 -21.26 17.34
C PRO A 82 -0.46 -20.70 17.36
N ALA A 83 -0.98 -20.34 18.52
CA ALA A 83 -2.32 -19.77 18.67
C ALA A 83 -2.38 -18.34 18.11
N GLU A 84 -1.39 -17.49 18.40
CA GLU A 84 -1.30 -16.13 17.84
C GLU A 84 -1.12 -16.18 16.32
N LEU A 85 -0.25 -17.07 15.81
CA LEU A 85 -0.09 -17.25 14.38
C LEU A 85 -1.41 -17.66 13.70
N ALA A 86 -2.14 -18.60 14.29
CA ALA A 86 -3.44 -19.04 13.76
C ALA A 86 -4.47 -17.92 13.75
N ALA A 87 -4.50 -17.06 14.78
CA ALA A 87 -5.37 -15.90 14.83
C ALA A 87 -5.07 -14.91 13.69
N HIS A 88 -3.80 -14.50 13.53
CA HIS A 88 -3.39 -13.61 12.44
C HIS A 88 -3.64 -14.18 11.04
N LEU A 89 -3.45 -15.49 10.84
CA LEU A 89 -3.79 -16.14 9.58
C LEU A 89 -5.30 -16.14 9.34
N GLY A 90 -6.10 -16.29 10.39
CA GLY A 90 -7.56 -16.16 10.33
C GLY A 90 -7.98 -14.76 9.87
N ASP A 91 -7.36 -13.71 10.41
CA ASP A 91 -7.59 -12.32 10.00
C ASP A 91 -7.25 -12.12 8.51
N LEU A 92 -6.11 -12.62 8.06
CA LEU A 92 -5.72 -12.53 6.64
C LEU A 92 -6.70 -13.27 5.70
N VAL A 93 -7.22 -14.40 6.10
CA VAL A 93 -8.25 -15.13 5.34
C VAL A 93 -9.56 -14.35 5.24
N ALA A 94 -9.88 -13.49 6.22
CA ALA A 94 -11.06 -12.65 6.20
C ALA A 94 -10.92 -11.41 5.29
N VAL A 95 -9.69 -10.96 4.99
CA VAL A 95 -9.43 -9.74 4.19
C VAL A 95 -10.18 -9.69 2.86
N PRO A 96 -10.28 -10.76 2.04
CA PRO A 96 -11.02 -10.69 0.78
C PRO A 96 -12.49 -10.29 0.94
N ALA A 97 -13.16 -10.77 1.99
CA ALA A 97 -14.54 -10.42 2.29
C ALA A 97 -14.67 -8.95 2.73
N LEU A 98 -13.72 -8.45 3.52
CA LEU A 98 -13.66 -7.05 3.94
C LEU A 98 -13.39 -6.12 2.76
N VAL A 99 -12.51 -6.50 1.85
CA VAL A 99 -12.26 -5.74 0.60
C VAL A 99 -13.52 -5.70 -0.27
N ALA A 100 -14.25 -6.82 -0.39
CA ALA A 100 -15.52 -6.85 -1.12
C ALA A 100 -16.56 -5.90 -0.52
N GLN A 101 -16.63 -5.82 0.81
CA GLN A 101 -17.51 -4.86 1.50
C GLN A 101 -17.09 -3.41 1.22
N ALA A 102 -15.78 -3.10 1.27
CA ALA A 102 -15.27 -1.78 0.98
C ALA A 102 -15.56 -1.35 -0.47
N VAL A 103 -15.44 -2.26 -1.43
CA VAL A 103 -15.83 -2.02 -2.84
C VAL A 103 -17.34 -1.75 -2.95
N GLY A 104 -18.15 -2.37 -2.10
CA GLY A 104 -19.60 -2.12 -2.01
C GLY A 104 -19.97 -0.70 -1.59
N ALA A 105 -19.05 0.07 -0.97
CA ALA A 105 -19.25 1.47 -0.58
C ALA A 105 -19.02 2.48 -1.74
N SER A 106 -18.98 2.02 -2.99
CA SER A 106 -18.68 2.86 -4.18
C SER A 106 -19.62 4.05 -4.34
N ASP A 107 -20.89 3.93 -3.95
CA ASP A 107 -21.84 5.03 -4.09
C ASP A 107 -21.56 6.18 -3.10
N ASP A 108 -21.06 5.86 -1.91
CA ASP A 108 -20.60 6.86 -0.95
C ASP A 108 -19.37 7.58 -1.48
N CYS A 109 -18.41 6.82 -2.04
CA CYS A 109 -17.22 7.39 -2.68
C CYS A 109 -17.59 8.29 -3.87
N ARG A 110 -18.62 7.92 -4.67
CA ARG A 110 -19.06 8.72 -5.81
C ARG A 110 -19.58 10.08 -5.36
N ARG A 111 -20.42 10.11 -4.29
CA ARG A 111 -20.91 11.39 -3.72
C ARG A 111 -19.77 12.29 -3.22
N LEU A 112 -18.74 11.72 -2.65
CA LEU A 112 -17.55 12.46 -2.21
C LEU A 112 -16.70 12.91 -3.39
N ALA A 113 -16.62 12.12 -4.45
CA ALA A 113 -15.85 12.45 -5.65
C ALA A 113 -16.36 13.69 -6.35
N ASP A 114 -17.69 13.90 -6.42
CA ASP A 114 -18.29 15.10 -7.00
C ASP A 114 -17.82 16.37 -6.28
N TRP A 115 -17.67 16.32 -4.96
CA TRP A 115 -17.17 17.43 -4.17
C TRP A 115 -15.65 17.59 -4.30
N LEU A 116 -14.89 16.49 -4.34
CA LEU A 116 -13.43 16.53 -4.51
C LEU A 116 -13.01 16.99 -5.90
N ALA A 117 -13.84 16.78 -6.93
CA ALA A 117 -13.52 17.11 -8.32
C ALA A 117 -13.29 18.59 -8.57
N GLU A 118 -13.84 19.48 -7.72
CA GLU A 118 -13.64 20.93 -7.79
C GLU A 118 -12.41 21.41 -7.02
N ALA A 119 -11.78 20.54 -6.22
CA ALA A 119 -10.64 20.90 -5.41
C ALA A 119 -9.36 20.99 -6.27
N GLN A 120 -8.48 21.93 -5.93
CA GLN A 120 -7.13 22.03 -6.51
C GLN A 120 -6.11 21.28 -5.66
N ASP A 121 -6.32 21.25 -4.35
CA ASP A 121 -5.46 20.63 -3.35
C ASP A 121 -6.31 19.75 -2.42
N VAL A 122 -5.79 18.60 -2.04
CA VAL A 122 -6.41 17.68 -1.07
C VAL A 122 -5.36 17.16 -0.10
N LEU A 123 -5.64 17.23 1.19
CA LEU A 123 -4.77 16.65 2.21
C LEU A 123 -5.30 15.30 2.68
N PHE A 124 -4.39 14.33 2.82
CA PHE A 124 -4.68 13.03 3.39
C PHE A 124 -3.97 12.88 4.74
N LEU A 125 -4.70 12.49 5.76
CA LEU A 125 -4.17 12.34 7.11
C LEU A 125 -4.29 10.90 7.60
N GLY A 126 -3.23 10.39 8.19
CA GLY A 126 -3.23 9.10 8.88
C GLY A 126 -2.31 9.10 10.08
N ARG A 127 -2.59 8.25 11.08
CA ARG A 127 -1.76 8.08 12.27
C ARG A 127 -1.24 6.66 12.36
N GLY A 128 0.03 6.48 12.81
CA GLY A 128 0.62 5.16 12.95
C GLY A 128 0.57 4.39 11.63
N ALA A 129 0.01 3.19 11.62
CA ALA A 129 -0.13 2.35 10.44
C ALA A 129 -1.03 2.97 9.35
N GLN A 130 -1.87 3.95 9.67
CA GLN A 130 -2.73 4.63 8.70
C GLN A 130 -2.03 5.74 7.94
N TYR A 131 -0.86 6.19 8.39
CA TYR A 131 -0.09 7.21 7.67
C TYR A 131 0.38 6.71 6.29
N PRO A 132 1.00 5.53 6.13
CA PRO A 132 1.28 4.98 4.80
C PRO A 132 0.04 4.81 3.91
N VAL A 133 -1.12 4.47 4.49
CA VAL A 133 -2.38 4.39 3.74
C VAL A 133 -2.83 5.76 3.25
N ALA A 134 -2.67 6.81 4.06
CA ALA A 134 -2.94 8.18 3.65
C ALA A 134 -2.01 8.64 2.51
N LEU A 135 -0.73 8.28 2.56
CA LEU A 135 0.23 8.53 1.47
C LEU A 135 -0.20 7.84 0.16
N GLU A 136 -0.63 6.58 0.24
CA GLU A 136 -1.12 5.84 -0.92
C GLU A 136 -2.40 6.46 -1.49
N GLY A 137 -3.34 6.88 -0.63
CA GLY A 137 -4.54 7.60 -1.06
C GLY A 137 -4.23 8.89 -1.80
N ALA A 138 -3.31 9.70 -1.28
CA ALA A 138 -2.83 10.91 -1.93
C ALA A 138 -2.17 10.61 -3.29
N LEU A 139 -1.36 9.54 -3.37
CA LEU A 139 -0.75 9.10 -4.62
C LEU A 139 -1.81 8.69 -5.65
N LYS A 140 -2.80 7.89 -5.25
CA LYS A 140 -3.88 7.47 -6.16
C LYS A 140 -4.67 8.65 -6.70
N LEU A 141 -4.99 9.64 -5.85
CA LEU A 141 -5.70 10.83 -6.31
C LEU A 141 -4.88 11.61 -7.35
N LYS A 142 -3.59 11.82 -7.10
CA LYS A 142 -2.68 12.48 -8.06
C LYS A 142 -2.60 11.76 -9.40
N GLU A 143 -2.44 10.44 -9.37
CA GLU A 143 -2.24 9.62 -10.58
C GLU A 143 -3.44 9.63 -11.52
N ILE A 144 -4.65 9.70 -11.00
CA ILE A 144 -5.87 9.52 -11.81
C ILE A 144 -6.66 10.80 -12.03
N SER A 145 -6.52 11.82 -11.18
CA SER A 145 -7.29 13.07 -11.28
C SER A 145 -6.44 14.30 -11.61
N TYR A 146 -5.12 14.22 -11.45
CA TYR A 146 -4.18 15.34 -11.54
C TYR A 146 -4.39 16.43 -10.48
N ILE A 147 -5.28 16.20 -9.51
CA ILE A 147 -5.43 17.08 -8.34
C ILE A 147 -4.18 16.94 -7.47
N HIS A 148 -3.62 18.07 -7.03
CA HIS A 148 -2.51 18.03 -6.08
C HIS A 148 -2.97 17.43 -4.75
N ALA A 149 -2.32 16.38 -4.30
CA ALA A 149 -2.69 15.69 -3.07
C ALA A 149 -1.46 15.29 -2.27
N GLU A 150 -1.47 15.56 -0.97
CA GLU A 150 -0.38 15.21 -0.08
C GLU A 150 -0.86 14.47 1.16
N GLY A 151 -0.04 13.51 1.59
CA GLY A 151 -0.29 12.75 2.82
C GLY A 151 0.58 13.24 3.97
N TYR A 152 -0.02 13.46 5.14
CA TYR A 152 0.68 13.87 6.34
C TYR A 152 0.39 12.94 7.52
N ALA A 153 1.37 12.77 8.39
CA ALA A 153 1.14 12.18 9.69
C ALA A 153 0.21 13.09 10.50
N ALA A 154 -0.94 12.58 10.95
CA ALA A 154 -1.95 13.39 11.61
C ALA A 154 -1.43 14.10 12.89
N GLY A 155 -0.44 13.48 13.56
CA GLY A 155 0.23 14.10 14.70
C GLY A 155 1.06 15.34 14.35
N GLU A 156 1.55 15.40 13.10
CA GLU A 156 2.39 16.51 12.62
C GLU A 156 1.59 17.67 11.99
N LEU A 157 0.27 17.53 11.88
CA LEU A 157 -0.59 18.53 11.24
C LEU A 157 -0.41 19.92 11.86
N LYS A 158 -0.27 19.99 13.18
CA LYS A 158 -0.12 21.26 13.92
C LYS A 158 1.25 21.93 13.74
N HIS A 159 2.23 21.22 13.19
CA HIS A 159 3.59 21.69 13.05
C HIS A 159 3.86 22.38 11.70
N GLY A 160 2.81 22.81 11.01
CA GLY A 160 2.92 23.55 9.74
C GLY A 160 1.77 23.26 8.78
N PRO A 161 1.49 22.02 8.40
CA PRO A 161 0.50 21.71 7.36
C PRO A 161 -0.91 22.24 7.63
N ILE A 162 -1.28 22.47 8.89
CA ILE A 162 -2.56 23.08 9.27
C ILE A 162 -2.75 24.47 8.63
N ALA A 163 -1.68 25.16 8.30
CA ALA A 163 -1.74 26.48 7.64
C ALA A 163 -2.26 26.39 6.18
N LEU A 164 -2.22 25.21 5.57
CA LEU A 164 -2.75 24.95 4.23
C LEU A 164 -4.26 24.72 4.22
N ILE A 165 -4.87 24.50 5.39
CA ILE A 165 -6.29 24.12 5.49
C ILE A 165 -7.14 25.38 5.52
N ASP A 166 -7.99 25.52 4.53
CA ASP A 166 -9.06 26.49 4.49
C ASP A 166 -10.37 25.83 4.02
N ARG A 167 -11.38 26.63 3.72
CA ARG A 167 -12.69 26.11 3.24
C ARG A 167 -12.64 25.43 1.86
N ASN A 168 -11.56 25.60 1.09
CA ASN A 168 -11.41 25.12 -0.29
C ASN A 168 -10.49 23.88 -0.36
N VAL A 169 -9.81 23.54 0.73
CA VAL A 169 -8.89 22.39 0.81
C VAL A 169 -9.54 21.25 1.58
N PRO A 170 -10.11 20.25 0.88
CA PRO A 170 -10.64 19.06 1.52
C PRO A 170 -9.56 18.29 2.28
N VAL A 171 -9.98 17.72 3.41
CA VAL A 171 -9.10 16.85 4.22
C VAL A 171 -9.73 15.47 4.34
N VAL A 172 -9.03 14.46 3.84
CA VAL A 172 -9.40 13.05 3.96
C VAL A 172 -8.64 12.44 5.13
N VAL A 173 -9.36 11.89 6.11
CA VAL A 173 -8.75 11.28 7.30
C VAL A 173 -8.96 9.78 7.29
N VAL A 174 -7.86 9.01 7.36
CA VAL A 174 -7.90 7.56 7.54
C VAL A 174 -7.87 7.28 9.04
N ALA A 175 -9.04 7.02 9.60
CA ALA A 175 -9.26 6.81 11.04
C ALA A 175 -10.21 5.63 11.26
N PRO A 176 -9.70 4.39 11.31
CA PRO A 176 -10.52 3.25 11.68
C PRO A 176 -11.01 3.41 13.14
N SER A 177 -12.18 2.85 13.45
CA SER A 177 -12.63 2.70 14.84
C SER A 177 -11.72 1.70 15.56
N ASP A 178 -11.29 2.05 16.77
CA ASP A 178 -10.55 1.15 17.66
C ASP A 178 -11.41 -0.05 18.09
#